data_86fbc7bd5f7389f4b7c6a780130f24dc
#
_entry.id   86fbc7bd5f7389f4b7c6a780130f24dc
#
_cell.length_a   1.000
_cell.length_b   1.000
_cell.length_c   1.000
_cell.angle_alpha   90.00
_cell.angle_beta   90.00
_cell.angle_gamma   90.00
#
_symmetry.space_group_name_H-M   'P 1'
#
loop_
_entity.id
_entity.type
_entity.pdbx_description
1 polymer ?
#
loop_
_entity_poly.entity_id
_entity_poly.type
_entity_poly.pdbx_seq_one_letter_code
_entity_poly.pdbx_strand_id
1 'polypeptide(L)'
;MKKLAFSVLCLISLTLPAQGSNKKKADTQSFKNIHQSVQLETDRIFGKLITIRREFHENPELAGHEKQTQEKIKQYLLDLGLEVKTDGYGYSVVGILKGDRNGKKIVWRSDMDALPNDYSDPETFRSKIKGIQHGCGHDIHMAVGLGIAEVLSKHKKSLKGTVYFIFQPEEETFKGAKEMLNKGLLSIINPDEIYGLHVTAIPVGQIMVKPNEMFAYQKRIRVQLKNGLSEEETKGLTKKISDFLFRIQPGTKPWELQSIVDPKIGLTNPDTIFKDYLFTDGKFTTYSKNNESFLETYLYETNSSNLDKIIPGVQKIIEDIGYKDKLVSVSFIQGNPTVINDEKLTISATEILQNLYGKNTVAKDYGQVPFFNDDFSYFQQKIPGVYFFLGGSNFEKGVIAMNHSPNFQVDEESIRTGVKSFSSLLIERLNRN
;
A
#
# COMPACT_ATOMS: atom_id res chain seq x y z
N MET A 1 -86.13 9.00 41.70
CA MET A 1 -85.28 10.03 41.04
C MET A 1 -83.84 9.85 41.55
N LYS A 2 -83.03 9.11 40.81
CA LYS A 2 -81.60 8.92 41.18
C LYS A 2 -80.77 9.71 40.16
N LYS A 3 -79.98 10.64 40.67
CA LYS A 3 -79.03 11.41 39.85
C LYS A 3 -77.74 10.60 39.68
N LEU A 4 -77.36 10.34 38.44
CA LEU A 4 -76.09 9.78 38.07
C LEU A 4 -75.08 10.94 37.92
N ALA A 5 -73.96 10.90 38.67
CA ALA A 5 -72.82 11.80 38.50
C ALA A 5 -71.83 11.15 37.55
N PHE A 6 -71.49 11.85 36.47
CA PHE A 6 -70.42 11.47 35.55
C PHE A 6 -69.11 12.13 36.01
N SER A 7 -68.14 11.30 36.40
CA SER A 7 -66.77 11.77 36.65
C SER A 7 -65.98 11.73 35.34
N VAL A 8 -65.50 12.86 34.88
CA VAL A 8 -64.59 12.98 33.73
C VAL A 8 -63.16 12.82 34.26
N LEU A 9 -62.52 11.75 33.87
CA LEU A 9 -61.11 11.47 34.16
C LEU A 9 -60.27 12.14 33.07
N CYS A 10 -59.56 13.27 33.39
CA CYS A 10 -58.59 13.89 32.53
C CYS A 10 -57.28 13.09 32.57
N LEU A 11 -56.98 12.36 31.50
CA LEU A 11 -55.67 11.76 31.26
C LEU A 11 -54.68 12.86 30.78
N ILE A 12 -53.80 13.27 31.65
CA ILE A 12 -52.66 14.10 31.31
C ILE A 12 -51.57 13.19 30.74
N SER A 13 -51.43 13.17 29.43
CA SER A 13 -50.30 12.51 28.75
C SER A 13 -49.03 13.35 28.95
N LEU A 14 -48.15 12.91 29.84
CA LEU A 14 -46.77 13.38 29.93
C LEU A 14 -45.96 12.93 28.71
N THR A 15 -45.80 13.82 27.74
CA THR A 15 -44.81 13.62 26.65
C THR A 15 -43.41 13.93 27.22
N LEU A 16 -42.62 12.88 27.50
CA LEU A 16 -41.19 12.99 27.73
C LEU A 16 -40.51 13.46 26.43
N PRO A 17 -39.73 14.55 26.45
CA PRO A 17 -38.98 14.95 25.26
C PRO A 17 -37.90 13.92 24.97
N ALA A 18 -37.82 13.49 23.71
CA ALA A 18 -36.81 12.55 23.20
C ALA A 18 -35.41 13.19 23.29
N GLN A 19 -34.68 12.93 24.38
CA GLN A 19 -33.27 13.34 24.54
C GLN A 19 -32.31 12.71 23.52
N GLY A 20 -32.74 11.65 22.80
CA GLY A 20 -31.90 10.94 21.80
C GLY A 20 -31.67 11.70 20.49
N SER A 21 -32.58 12.56 20.06
CA SER A 21 -32.47 13.26 18.76
C SER A 21 -31.48 14.43 18.77
N ASN A 22 -31.37 15.13 19.89
CA ASN A 22 -30.48 16.29 20.03
C ASN A 22 -29.00 15.86 20.15
N LYS A 23 -28.72 14.72 20.81
CA LYS A 23 -27.36 14.19 20.93
C LYS A 23 -26.81 13.73 19.57
N LYS A 24 -27.61 13.01 18.77
CA LYS A 24 -27.22 12.61 17.41
C LYS A 24 -26.97 13.81 16.48
N LYS A 25 -27.80 14.87 16.56
CA LYS A 25 -27.60 16.09 15.77
C LYS A 25 -26.33 16.85 16.18
N ALA A 26 -26.06 16.97 17.48
CA ALA A 26 -24.85 17.60 17.99
C ALA A 26 -23.59 16.84 17.61
N ASP A 27 -23.59 15.50 17.69
CA ASP A 27 -22.49 14.65 17.26
C ASP A 27 -22.23 14.79 15.76
N THR A 28 -23.26 14.74 14.92
CA THR A 28 -23.13 14.89 13.45
C THR A 28 -22.57 16.26 13.06
N GLN A 29 -22.97 17.33 13.76
CA GLN A 29 -22.44 18.68 13.52
C GLN A 29 -20.98 18.81 13.95
N SER A 30 -20.61 18.20 15.09
CA SER A 30 -19.24 18.15 15.57
C SER A 30 -18.32 17.41 14.60
N PHE A 31 -18.77 16.28 14.04
CA PHE A 31 -18.02 15.51 13.03
C PHE A 31 -17.83 16.29 11.72
N LYS A 32 -18.85 16.97 11.21
CA LYS A 32 -18.68 17.82 10.02
C LYS A 32 -17.65 18.93 10.23
N ASN A 33 -17.62 19.51 11.42
CA ASN A 33 -16.68 20.59 11.77
C ASN A 33 -15.22 20.07 11.82
N ILE A 34 -14.97 18.83 12.30
CA ILE A 34 -13.60 18.30 12.35
C ILE A 34 -13.03 18.03 10.96
N HIS A 35 -13.82 17.45 10.04
CA HIS A 35 -13.35 17.18 8.65
C HIS A 35 -13.16 18.47 7.83
N GLN A 36 -13.98 19.49 8.07
CA GLN A 36 -13.73 20.81 7.51
C GLN A 36 -12.42 21.41 8.05
N SER A 37 -12.15 21.26 9.34
CA SER A 37 -10.89 21.70 9.95
C SER A 37 -9.70 20.93 9.38
N VAL A 38 -9.82 19.60 9.18
CA VAL A 38 -8.79 18.78 8.51
C VAL A 38 -8.46 19.34 7.13
N GLN A 39 -9.48 19.71 6.36
CA GLN A 39 -9.27 20.29 5.02
C GLN A 39 -8.54 21.63 5.09
N LEU A 40 -8.97 22.54 5.97
CA LEU A 40 -8.34 23.85 6.14
C LEU A 40 -6.88 23.73 6.62
N GLU A 41 -6.60 22.82 7.58
CA GLU A 41 -5.22 22.57 8.02
C GLU A 41 -4.37 21.96 6.91
N THR A 42 -4.91 21.02 6.12
CA THR A 42 -4.21 20.47 4.96
C THR A 42 -3.82 21.57 3.98
N ASP A 43 -4.76 22.46 3.65
CA ASP A 43 -4.51 23.58 2.74
C ASP A 43 -3.45 24.54 3.29
N ARG A 44 -3.50 24.81 4.62
CA ARG A 44 -2.52 25.68 5.29
C ARG A 44 -1.09 25.15 5.23
N ILE A 45 -0.90 23.83 5.39
CA ILE A 45 0.44 23.23 5.44
C ILE A 45 0.93 22.74 4.07
N PHE A 46 0.09 22.77 3.04
CA PHE A 46 0.39 22.16 1.74
C PHE A 46 1.68 22.68 1.11
N GLY A 47 1.89 24.00 1.09
CA GLY A 47 3.13 24.57 0.56
C GLY A 47 4.39 24.11 1.32
N LYS A 48 4.31 23.93 2.65
CA LYS A 48 5.37 23.37 3.47
C LYS A 48 5.65 21.91 3.10
N LEU A 49 4.61 21.12 2.87
CA LEU A 49 4.75 19.70 2.49
C LEU A 49 5.37 19.53 1.10
N ILE A 50 5.04 20.39 0.14
CA ILE A 50 5.71 20.44 -1.16
C ILE A 50 7.22 20.71 -0.98
N THR A 51 7.58 21.68 -0.15
CA THR A 51 9.00 21.98 0.12
C THR A 51 9.72 20.77 0.70
N ILE A 52 9.13 20.11 1.69
CA ILE A 52 9.70 18.92 2.33
C ILE A 52 9.84 17.76 1.33
N ARG A 53 8.80 17.49 0.51
CA ARG A 53 8.86 16.50 -0.55
C ARG A 53 10.03 16.75 -1.50
N ARG A 54 10.18 17.99 -1.96
CA ARG A 54 11.26 18.38 -2.87
C ARG A 54 12.63 18.24 -2.23
N GLU A 55 12.77 18.54 -0.94
CA GLU A 55 14.01 18.31 -0.20
C GLU A 55 14.39 16.83 -0.11
N PHE A 56 13.44 15.91 0.11
CA PHE A 56 13.70 14.47 0.05
C PHE A 56 14.09 14.06 -1.37
N HIS A 57 13.36 14.55 -2.38
CA HIS A 57 13.64 14.25 -3.78
C HIS A 57 15.03 14.69 -4.24
N GLU A 58 15.48 15.86 -3.80
CA GLU A 58 16.81 16.40 -4.10
C GLU A 58 17.95 15.66 -3.40
N ASN A 59 17.68 15.03 -2.24
CA ASN A 59 18.67 14.37 -1.39
C ASN A 59 18.27 12.93 -1.06
N PRO A 60 18.05 12.08 -2.09
CA PRO A 60 17.61 10.70 -1.89
C PRO A 60 18.69 9.84 -1.26
N GLU A 61 18.30 8.90 -0.42
CA GLU A 61 19.19 7.93 0.21
C GLU A 61 18.70 6.49 -0.10
N LEU A 62 19.65 5.62 -0.46
CA LEU A 62 19.35 4.22 -0.77
C LEU A 62 18.89 3.44 0.47
N ALA A 63 18.23 2.33 0.24
CA ALA A 63 17.89 1.30 1.24
C ALA A 63 19.09 0.99 2.15
N GLY A 64 18.92 1.13 3.47
CA GLY A 64 19.94 0.93 4.48
C GLY A 64 20.92 2.11 4.67
N HIS A 65 20.68 3.24 4.01
CA HIS A 65 21.51 4.46 4.10
C HIS A 65 20.72 5.72 4.45
N GLU A 66 19.46 5.63 4.86
CA GLU A 66 18.47 6.70 5.03
C GLU A 66 18.73 7.58 6.27
N LYS A 67 19.99 7.89 6.57
CA LYS A 67 20.40 8.61 7.78
C LYS A 67 19.89 10.04 7.86
N GLN A 68 20.05 10.81 6.79
CA GLN A 68 19.60 12.20 6.76
C GLN A 68 18.09 12.29 6.69
N THR A 69 17.46 11.36 5.95
CA THR A 69 16.01 11.18 5.88
C THR A 69 15.45 10.92 7.27
N GLN A 70 16.03 9.98 8.03
CA GLN A 70 15.64 9.70 9.43
C GLN A 70 15.69 10.96 10.30
N GLU A 71 16.79 11.71 10.28
CA GLU A 71 16.95 12.89 11.14
C GLU A 71 15.94 14.00 10.78
N LYS A 72 15.66 14.23 9.50
CA LYS A 72 14.62 15.19 9.07
C LYS A 72 13.24 14.80 9.55
N ILE A 73 12.85 13.53 9.35
CA ILE A 73 11.55 13.00 9.81
C ILE A 73 11.44 13.10 11.33
N LYS A 74 12.46 12.63 12.05
CA LYS A 74 12.52 12.69 13.51
C LYS A 74 12.33 14.11 14.02
N GLN A 75 13.10 15.09 13.48
CA GLN A 75 12.99 16.48 13.92
C GLN A 75 11.61 17.06 13.65
N TYR A 76 11.04 16.80 12.46
CA TYR A 76 9.69 17.24 12.14
C TYR A 76 8.64 16.75 13.14
N LEU A 77 8.69 15.45 13.50
CA LEU A 77 7.75 14.86 14.45
C LEU A 77 7.97 15.39 15.87
N LEU A 78 9.22 15.63 16.29
CA LEU A 78 9.51 16.26 17.58
C LEU A 78 8.97 17.70 17.65
N ASP A 79 9.09 18.47 16.59
CA ASP A 79 8.57 19.85 16.50
C ASP A 79 7.04 19.90 16.59
N LEU A 80 6.35 18.82 16.20
CA LEU A 80 4.92 18.63 16.40
C LEU A 80 4.56 18.19 17.83
N GLY A 81 5.54 17.91 18.69
CA GLY A 81 5.34 17.43 20.05
C GLY A 81 4.97 15.96 20.17
N LEU A 82 5.32 15.14 19.20
CA LEU A 82 5.17 13.69 19.27
C LEU A 82 6.32 13.07 20.08
N GLU A 83 6.05 11.95 20.73
CA GLU A 83 7.10 11.04 21.21
C GLU A 83 7.70 10.34 19.99
N VAL A 84 9.03 10.29 19.86
CA VAL A 84 9.71 9.70 18.69
C VAL A 84 10.70 8.66 19.14
N LYS A 85 10.70 7.50 18.46
CA LYS A 85 11.65 6.40 18.66
C LYS A 85 12.39 6.11 17.36
N THR A 86 13.72 5.95 17.46
CA THR A 86 14.62 5.64 16.33
C THR A 86 15.57 4.49 16.64
N ASP A 87 15.34 3.78 17.74
CA ASP A 87 16.15 2.67 18.24
C ASP A 87 15.65 1.29 17.77
N GLY A 88 14.78 1.27 16.76
CA GLY A 88 14.23 0.04 16.17
C GLY A 88 15.21 -0.64 15.21
N TYR A 89 14.79 -0.84 13.97
CA TYR A 89 15.61 -1.41 12.90
C TYR A 89 16.14 -0.32 11.96
N GLY A 90 17.43 -0.39 11.62
CA GLY A 90 18.03 0.50 10.64
C GLY A 90 17.76 1.97 10.95
N TYR A 91 17.34 2.71 9.95
CA TYR A 91 16.99 4.13 10.07
C TYR A 91 15.48 4.35 10.27
N SER A 92 14.74 3.36 10.79
CA SER A 92 13.31 3.50 11.07
C SER A 92 13.00 4.61 12.07
N VAL A 93 11.84 5.26 11.87
CA VAL A 93 11.30 6.25 12.80
C VAL A 93 9.88 5.85 13.18
N VAL A 94 9.57 5.89 14.48
CA VAL A 94 8.21 5.69 15.00
C VAL A 94 7.78 6.92 15.78
N GLY A 95 6.90 7.73 15.18
CA GLY A 95 6.23 8.84 15.85
C GLY A 95 4.98 8.36 16.59
N ILE A 96 4.75 8.84 17.81
CA ILE A 96 3.63 8.41 18.64
C ILE A 96 2.78 9.62 19.01
N LEU A 97 1.56 9.65 18.49
CA LEU A 97 0.55 10.66 18.83
C LEU A 97 -0.53 10.03 19.72
N LYS A 98 -0.49 10.32 21.01
CA LYS A 98 -1.49 9.86 21.99
C LYS A 98 -2.62 10.88 22.05
N GLY A 99 -3.84 10.47 21.72
CA GLY A 99 -5.05 11.27 21.95
C GLY A 99 -5.37 11.39 23.45
N ASP A 100 -6.27 12.30 23.79
CA ASP A 100 -6.63 12.59 25.19
C ASP A 100 -7.55 11.52 25.81
N ARG A 101 -8.06 10.58 25.04
CA ARG A 101 -8.95 9.51 25.48
C ARG A 101 -8.43 8.15 25.05
N ASN A 102 -8.66 7.12 25.87
CA ASN A 102 -8.35 5.74 25.51
C ASN A 102 -9.15 5.29 24.30
N GLY A 103 -8.56 4.47 23.46
CA GLY A 103 -9.17 3.95 22.25
C GLY A 103 -8.21 3.07 21.45
N LYS A 104 -8.51 2.88 20.20
CA LYS A 104 -7.71 2.06 19.26
C LYS A 104 -6.30 2.58 19.10
N LYS A 105 -5.43 1.67 18.72
CA LYS A 105 -4.05 1.93 18.33
C LYS A 105 -3.93 1.68 16.82
N ILE A 106 -3.75 2.74 16.06
CA ILE A 106 -3.72 2.68 14.61
C ILE A 106 -2.32 3.05 14.12
N VAL A 107 -1.83 2.34 13.11
CA VAL A 107 -0.57 2.66 12.43
C VAL A 107 -0.86 3.31 11.08
N TRP A 108 -0.12 4.36 10.78
CA TRP A 108 0.13 4.86 9.44
C TRP A 108 1.57 4.58 9.05
N ARG A 109 1.78 3.87 7.93
CA ARG A 109 3.12 3.55 7.40
C ARG A 109 3.44 4.36 6.16
N SER A 110 4.65 4.90 6.12
CA SER A 110 5.31 5.45 4.93
C SER A 110 6.69 4.81 4.80
N ASP A 111 7.05 4.37 3.63
CA ASP A 111 8.42 4.00 3.27
C ASP A 111 9.26 5.24 2.99
N MET A 112 10.60 5.10 2.95
CA MET A 112 11.45 6.28 2.89
C MET A 112 12.73 6.13 2.05
N ASP A 113 13.05 4.93 1.58
CA ASP A 113 14.24 4.68 0.78
C ASP A 113 14.07 5.11 -0.68
N ALA A 114 15.19 5.35 -1.35
CA ALA A 114 15.30 5.67 -2.76
C ALA A 114 15.93 4.51 -3.55
N LEU A 115 15.85 4.60 -4.87
CA LEU A 115 16.35 3.60 -5.81
C LEU A 115 17.71 3.98 -6.40
N PRO A 116 18.58 2.98 -6.69
CA PRO A 116 19.68 3.18 -7.63
C PRO A 116 19.06 3.36 -9.02
N ASN A 117 19.23 4.53 -9.61
CA ASN A 117 18.62 4.87 -10.88
C ASN A 117 19.45 5.89 -11.66
N ASP A 118 19.79 5.56 -12.89
CA ASP A 118 20.50 6.43 -13.84
C ASP A 118 19.57 7.07 -14.88
N TYR A 119 18.22 6.93 -14.72
CA TYR A 119 17.28 7.59 -15.61
C TYR A 119 17.34 9.11 -15.49
N SER A 120 16.98 9.80 -16.57
CA SER A 120 16.81 11.24 -16.53
C SER A 120 15.67 11.60 -15.57
N ASP A 121 15.99 12.41 -14.57
CA ASP A 121 15.02 13.00 -13.67
C ASP A 121 14.43 14.26 -14.32
N PRO A 122 13.15 14.27 -14.70
CA PRO A 122 12.53 15.38 -15.40
C PRO A 122 12.16 16.57 -14.48
N GLU A 123 12.27 16.39 -13.15
CA GLU A 123 11.89 17.42 -12.18
C GLU A 123 12.88 18.59 -12.15
N THR A 124 12.37 19.80 -11.91
CA THR A 124 13.22 20.99 -11.73
C THR A 124 14.05 20.94 -10.44
N PHE A 125 13.54 20.23 -9.43
CA PHE A 125 14.17 19.89 -8.15
C PHE A 125 14.74 18.46 -8.18
N ARG A 126 15.39 18.12 -9.28
CA ARG A 126 15.99 16.80 -9.51
C ARG A 126 16.98 16.38 -8.42
N SER A 127 17.20 15.07 -8.31
CA SER A 127 18.19 14.51 -7.41
C SER A 127 19.58 15.19 -7.59
N LYS A 128 20.19 15.56 -6.47
CA LYS A 128 21.57 16.08 -6.39
C LYS A 128 22.59 14.94 -6.21
N ILE A 129 22.12 13.71 -6.01
CA ILE A 129 22.94 12.53 -5.77
C ILE A 129 22.96 11.69 -7.05
N LYS A 130 24.13 11.64 -7.68
CA LYS A 130 24.30 10.90 -8.95
C LYS A 130 23.95 9.43 -8.78
N GLY A 131 23.10 8.91 -9.68
CA GLY A 131 22.70 7.49 -9.72
C GLY A 131 21.71 7.07 -8.64
N ILE A 132 21.08 8.02 -7.92
CA ILE A 132 20.05 7.74 -6.90
C ILE A 132 18.87 8.67 -7.10
N GLN A 133 17.65 8.13 -7.10
CA GLN A 133 16.42 8.91 -7.29
C GLN A 133 15.25 8.31 -6.50
N HIS A 134 14.28 9.16 -6.12
CA HIS A 134 12.97 8.71 -5.68
C HIS A 134 12.06 8.35 -6.88
N GLY A 135 12.45 7.32 -7.64
CA GLY A 135 11.72 6.82 -8.81
C GLY A 135 10.50 5.95 -8.47
N CYS A 136 10.22 5.72 -7.19
CA CYS A 136 9.06 5.01 -6.68
C CYS A 136 8.03 5.92 -6.01
N GLY A 137 8.41 7.15 -5.61
CA GLY A 137 7.50 8.12 -5.00
C GLY A 137 7.47 8.09 -3.46
N HIS A 138 8.47 7.49 -2.81
CA HIS A 138 8.54 7.46 -1.35
C HIS A 138 8.71 8.86 -0.74
N ASP A 139 9.25 9.82 -1.47
CA ASP A 139 9.25 11.25 -1.11
C ASP A 139 7.83 11.82 -0.94
N ILE A 140 6.86 11.40 -1.78
CA ILE A 140 5.44 11.70 -1.62
C ILE A 140 4.85 10.99 -0.40
N HIS A 141 5.19 9.70 -0.19
CA HIS A 141 4.69 8.93 0.95
C HIS A 141 5.12 9.53 2.28
N MET A 142 6.40 9.95 2.38
CA MET A 142 6.92 10.66 3.55
C MET A 142 6.19 11.99 3.77
N ALA A 143 6.01 12.80 2.74
CA ALA A 143 5.31 14.08 2.82
C ALA A 143 3.85 13.91 3.27
N VAL A 144 3.15 12.88 2.75
CA VAL A 144 1.79 12.53 3.19
C VAL A 144 1.78 12.10 4.64
N GLY A 145 2.68 11.21 5.07
CA GLY A 145 2.77 10.74 6.45
C GLY A 145 3.04 11.86 7.44
N LEU A 146 3.98 12.77 7.12
CA LEU A 146 4.27 13.96 7.93
C LEU A 146 3.09 14.93 7.97
N GLY A 147 2.39 15.12 6.86
CA GLY A 147 1.20 15.95 6.78
C GLY A 147 0.06 15.41 7.62
N ILE A 148 -0.20 14.10 7.60
CA ILE A 148 -1.18 13.44 8.46
C ILE A 148 -0.80 13.64 9.94
N ALA A 149 0.48 13.47 10.29
CA ALA A 149 0.95 13.68 11.66
C ALA A 149 0.71 15.12 12.12
N GLU A 150 1.00 16.13 11.28
CA GLU A 150 0.78 17.54 11.60
C GLU A 150 -0.71 17.86 11.77
N VAL A 151 -1.56 17.43 10.83
CA VAL A 151 -3.01 17.64 10.90
C VAL A 151 -3.58 16.99 12.17
N LEU A 152 -3.25 15.72 12.44
CA LEU A 152 -3.77 15.02 13.62
C LEU A 152 -3.25 15.59 14.92
N SER A 153 -2.03 16.13 14.98
CA SER A 153 -1.49 16.78 16.18
C SER A 153 -2.34 17.98 16.63
N LYS A 154 -2.92 18.74 15.68
CA LYS A 154 -3.83 19.86 15.97
C LYS A 154 -5.17 19.38 16.54
N HIS A 155 -5.55 18.15 16.25
CA HIS A 155 -6.79 17.53 16.70
C HIS A 155 -6.62 16.61 17.91
N LYS A 156 -5.43 16.53 18.52
CA LYS A 156 -5.07 15.63 19.62
C LYS A 156 -6.15 15.52 20.70
N LYS A 157 -6.72 16.67 21.14
CA LYS A 157 -7.78 16.74 22.16
C LYS A 157 -9.08 16.04 21.77
N SER A 158 -9.33 15.88 20.47
CA SER A 158 -10.55 15.24 19.94
C SER A 158 -10.33 13.76 19.64
N LEU A 159 -9.08 13.30 19.60
CA LEU A 159 -8.74 11.92 19.26
C LEU A 159 -8.96 10.98 20.43
N LYS A 160 -9.47 9.79 20.13
CA LYS A 160 -9.44 8.61 21.00
C LYS A 160 -8.27 7.72 20.59
N GLY A 161 -7.60 7.09 21.57
CA GLY A 161 -6.52 6.13 21.27
C GLY A 161 -5.21 6.75 20.83
N THR A 162 -4.45 6.03 20.03
CA THR A 162 -3.08 6.40 19.64
C THR A 162 -2.88 6.17 18.16
N VAL A 163 -2.21 7.12 17.49
CA VAL A 163 -1.69 6.93 16.13
C VAL A 163 -0.18 6.76 16.20
N TYR A 164 0.30 5.69 15.60
CA TYR A 164 1.71 5.44 15.37
C TYR A 164 2.04 5.76 13.91
N PHE A 165 3.01 6.62 13.69
CA PHE A 165 3.54 6.95 12.38
C PHE A 165 4.84 6.17 12.18
N ILE A 166 4.82 5.16 11.34
CA ILE A 166 6.01 4.40 10.97
C ILE A 166 6.59 4.98 9.69
N PHE A 167 7.83 5.44 9.75
CA PHE A 167 8.63 5.72 8.57
C PHE A 167 9.65 4.59 8.44
N GLN A 168 9.46 3.79 7.40
CA GLN A 168 10.12 2.51 7.23
C GLN A 168 11.27 2.62 6.24
N PRO A 169 12.50 2.19 6.59
CA PRO A 169 13.61 2.05 5.66
C PRO A 169 13.53 0.75 4.87
N GLU A 170 14.35 0.61 3.83
CA GLU A 170 14.64 -0.63 3.11
C GLU A 170 13.40 -1.36 2.53
N GLU A 171 12.39 -0.61 2.05
CA GLU A 171 11.24 -1.21 1.38
C GLU A 171 11.68 -1.92 0.09
N GLU A 172 12.46 -1.26 -0.74
CA GLU A 172 12.90 -1.72 -2.07
C GLU A 172 13.75 -3.01 -2.03
N THR A 173 14.25 -3.35 -0.85
CA THR A 173 14.96 -4.62 -0.61
C THR A 173 14.10 -5.70 0.04
N PHE A 174 12.83 -5.43 0.34
CA PHE A 174 11.92 -6.29 1.09
C PHE A 174 12.45 -6.72 2.47
N LYS A 175 13.26 -5.87 3.10
CA LYS A 175 13.86 -6.15 4.42
C LYS A 175 13.23 -5.31 5.52
N GLY A 176 12.89 -4.06 5.25
CA GLY A 176 12.54 -3.07 6.25
C GLY A 176 11.43 -3.52 7.18
N ALA A 177 10.23 -3.81 6.64
CA ALA A 177 9.10 -4.26 7.45
C ALA A 177 9.38 -5.56 8.19
N LYS A 178 10.00 -6.53 7.52
CA LYS A 178 10.35 -7.84 8.11
C LYS A 178 11.30 -7.68 9.30
N GLU A 179 12.36 -6.90 9.15
CA GLU A 179 13.35 -6.71 10.20
C GLU A 179 12.83 -5.83 11.35
N MET A 180 11.99 -4.83 11.05
CA MET A 180 11.28 -4.08 12.11
C MET A 180 10.42 -5.00 12.97
N LEU A 181 9.70 -5.95 12.38
CA LEU A 181 8.93 -6.97 13.10
C LEU A 181 9.83 -7.89 13.91
N ASN A 182 10.93 -8.37 13.32
CA ASN A 182 11.91 -9.24 13.98
C ASN A 182 12.59 -8.55 15.17
N LYS A 183 12.80 -7.24 15.11
CA LYS A 183 13.34 -6.41 16.20
C LYS A 183 12.31 -6.03 17.27
N GLY A 184 11.10 -6.58 17.19
CA GLY A 184 10.10 -6.45 18.24
C GLY A 184 9.21 -5.20 18.13
N LEU A 185 9.04 -4.61 16.97
CA LEU A 185 8.17 -3.44 16.76
C LEU A 185 6.79 -3.62 17.42
N LEU A 186 6.15 -4.79 17.25
CA LEU A 186 4.82 -5.05 17.80
C LEU A 186 4.78 -5.10 19.33
N SER A 187 5.91 -5.42 19.99
CA SER A 187 6.01 -5.33 21.45
C SER A 187 6.01 -3.88 21.95
N ILE A 188 6.41 -2.93 21.07
CA ILE A 188 6.45 -1.50 21.39
C ILE A 188 5.09 -0.84 21.14
N ILE A 189 4.44 -1.15 20.00
CA ILE A 189 3.26 -0.41 19.55
C ILE A 189 1.94 -1.19 19.71
N ASN A 190 1.95 -2.53 19.61
CA ASN A 190 0.78 -3.42 19.71
C ASN A 190 -0.49 -2.84 19.07
N PRO A 191 -0.53 -2.61 17.77
CA PRO A 191 -1.62 -1.91 17.10
C PRO A 191 -2.80 -2.82 16.78
N ASP A 192 -4.00 -2.21 16.64
CA ASP A 192 -5.22 -2.89 16.21
C ASP A 192 -5.35 -2.93 14.69
N GLU A 193 -4.86 -1.90 14.01
CA GLU A 193 -5.04 -1.69 12.56
C GLU A 193 -3.81 -0.99 11.97
N ILE A 194 -3.48 -1.29 10.72
CA ILE A 194 -2.41 -0.61 9.99
C ILE A 194 -2.89 -0.13 8.62
N TYR A 195 -2.44 1.05 8.23
CA TYR A 195 -2.73 1.66 6.94
C TYR A 195 -1.45 2.15 6.26
N GLY A 196 -1.42 2.04 4.93
CA GLY A 196 -0.35 2.56 4.09
C GLY A 196 -0.89 2.91 2.71
N LEU A 197 -0.07 3.56 1.90
CA LEU A 197 -0.41 3.90 0.52
C LEU A 197 0.79 3.72 -0.41
N HIS A 198 0.49 3.61 -1.70
CA HIS A 198 1.48 3.82 -2.76
C HIS A 198 0.94 4.78 -3.80
N VAL A 199 1.72 5.82 -4.13
CA VAL A 199 1.42 6.71 -5.24
C VAL A 199 1.70 5.99 -6.56
N THR A 200 0.77 6.07 -7.52
CA THR A 200 0.92 5.36 -8.80
C THR A 200 0.22 6.08 -9.95
N ALA A 201 0.27 5.49 -11.14
CA ALA A 201 -0.13 6.09 -12.40
C ALA A 201 -1.64 6.38 -12.58
N ILE A 202 -2.48 6.20 -11.57
CA ILE A 202 -3.89 6.61 -11.64
C ILE A 202 -4.06 8.13 -11.51
N PRO A 203 -5.19 8.71 -11.96
CA PRO A 203 -5.39 10.17 -11.93
C PRO A 203 -5.24 10.77 -10.53
N VAL A 204 -4.55 11.90 -10.43
CA VAL A 204 -4.45 12.68 -9.19
C VAL A 204 -5.83 13.02 -8.65
N GLY A 205 -6.00 12.98 -7.34
CA GLY A 205 -7.30 13.15 -6.68
C GLY A 205 -8.10 11.86 -6.49
N GLN A 206 -7.73 10.77 -7.16
CA GLN A 206 -8.33 9.45 -6.94
C GLN A 206 -7.58 8.63 -5.90
N ILE A 207 -8.34 7.84 -5.15
CA ILE A 207 -7.85 6.75 -4.33
C ILE A 207 -8.43 5.47 -4.90
N MET A 208 -7.64 4.39 -4.97
CA MET A 208 -8.13 3.11 -5.43
C MET A 208 -7.75 2.03 -4.41
N VAL A 209 -8.70 1.13 -4.14
CA VAL A 209 -8.51 0.04 -3.17
C VAL A 209 -9.47 -1.09 -3.44
N LYS A 210 -9.08 -2.30 -3.07
CA LYS A 210 -9.93 -3.48 -3.04
C LYS A 210 -9.63 -4.33 -1.80
N PRO A 211 -10.57 -5.11 -1.30
CA PRO A 211 -10.28 -6.17 -0.34
C PRO A 211 -9.46 -7.29 -0.98
N ASN A 212 -8.75 -8.04 -0.16
CA ASN A 212 -7.89 -9.16 -0.54
C ASN A 212 -6.66 -8.73 -1.36
N GLU A 213 -6.16 -9.54 -2.26
CA GLU A 213 -4.91 -9.35 -2.97
C GLU A 213 -4.93 -8.13 -3.90
N MET A 214 -4.00 -7.19 -3.71
CA MET A 214 -3.80 -6.05 -4.63
C MET A 214 -2.80 -6.38 -5.74
N PHE A 215 -1.84 -7.25 -5.45
CA PHE A 215 -0.79 -7.63 -6.40
C PHE A 215 -0.83 -9.13 -6.66
N ALA A 216 -0.30 -9.54 -7.81
CA ALA A 216 -0.08 -10.95 -8.10
C ALA A 216 0.95 -11.55 -7.14
N TYR A 217 0.84 -12.84 -6.90
CA TYR A 217 1.86 -13.61 -6.19
C TYR A 217 3.12 -13.71 -7.05
N GLN A 218 4.13 -12.96 -6.67
CA GLN A 218 5.44 -13.00 -7.32
C GLN A 218 6.30 -14.08 -6.69
N LYS A 219 6.76 -15.02 -7.49
CA LYS A 219 7.69 -16.09 -7.07
C LYS A 219 8.85 -16.16 -8.03
N ARG A 220 10.04 -16.52 -7.50
CA ARG A 220 11.18 -16.89 -8.33
C ARG A 220 11.39 -18.40 -8.19
N ILE A 221 11.18 -19.12 -9.30
CA ILE A 221 11.35 -20.56 -9.38
C ILE A 221 12.77 -20.89 -9.85
N ARG A 222 13.37 -21.93 -9.26
CA ARG A 222 14.64 -22.51 -9.68
C ARG A 222 14.44 -23.98 -10.02
N VAL A 223 14.96 -24.37 -11.19
CA VAL A 223 15.18 -25.76 -11.57
C VAL A 223 16.68 -26.04 -11.49
N GLN A 224 17.07 -27.11 -10.81
CA GLN A 224 18.45 -27.58 -10.67
C GLN A 224 18.59 -28.97 -11.25
N LEU A 225 19.52 -29.13 -12.17
CA LEU A 225 19.78 -30.38 -12.91
C LEU A 225 21.26 -30.73 -12.83
N LYS A 226 21.60 -31.98 -12.62
CA LYS A 226 22.98 -32.49 -12.68
C LYS A 226 23.43 -32.81 -14.11
N ASN A 227 24.73 -32.89 -14.33
CA ASN A 227 25.41 -33.28 -15.58
C ASN A 227 25.29 -32.28 -16.71
N GLY A 228 24.99 -31.00 -16.40
CA GLY A 228 24.90 -29.95 -17.39
C GLY A 228 23.79 -30.18 -18.44
N LEU A 229 23.44 -29.11 -19.14
CA LEU A 229 22.57 -29.15 -20.32
C LEU A 229 23.29 -28.43 -21.44
N SER A 230 23.12 -28.93 -22.68
CA SER A 230 23.48 -28.15 -23.86
C SER A 230 22.60 -26.91 -24.00
N GLU A 231 23.01 -25.98 -24.84
CA GLU A 231 22.22 -24.78 -25.11
C GLU A 231 20.84 -25.11 -25.70
N GLU A 232 20.77 -26.10 -26.61
CA GLU A 232 19.54 -26.57 -27.22
C GLU A 232 18.60 -27.23 -26.19
N GLU A 233 19.13 -28.10 -25.33
CA GLU A 233 18.36 -28.72 -24.24
C GLU A 233 17.81 -27.64 -23.28
N THR A 234 18.64 -26.66 -22.92
CA THR A 234 18.26 -25.54 -22.06
C THR A 234 17.12 -24.73 -22.68
N LYS A 235 17.23 -24.37 -23.94
CA LYS A 235 16.21 -23.64 -24.69
C LYS A 235 14.90 -24.42 -24.81
N GLY A 236 15.00 -25.72 -25.10
CA GLY A 236 13.82 -26.60 -25.18
C GLY A 236 13.09 -26.73 -23.84
N LEU A 237 13.84 -26.90 -22.76
CA LEU A 237 13.28 -27.03 -21.40
C LEU A 237 12.67 -25.71 -20.92
N THR A 238 13.37 -24.59 -21.05
CA THR A 238 12.84 -23.26 -20.65
C THR A 238 11.57 -22.91 -21.41
N LYS A 239 11.50 -23.25 -22.71
CA LYS A 239 10.27 -23.05 -23.48
C LYS A 239 9.10 -23.87 -22.90
N LYS A 240 9.28 -25.15 -22.62
CA LYS A 240 8.23 -26.02 -22.05
C LYS A 240 7.76 -25.54 -20.69
N ILE A 241 8.69 -25.06 -19.83
CA ILE A 241 8.36 -24.48 -18.54
C ILE A 241 7.57 -23.19 -18.73
N SER A 242 8.00 -22.31 -19.64
CA SER A 242 7.25 -21.07 -19.96
C SER A 242 5.84 -21.37 -20.47
N ASP A 243 5.69 -22.33 -21.38
CA ASP A 243 4.39 -22.74 -21.92
C ASP A 243 3.44 -23.26 -20.81
N PHE A 244 3.97 -23.98 -19.83
CA PHE A 244 3.21 -24.43 -18.67
C PHE A 244 2.85 -23.30 -17.72
N LEU A 245 3.78 -22.36 -17.49
CA LEU A 245 3.60 -21.20 -16.63
C LEU A 245 2.92 -20.04 -17.38
N PHE A 246 2.05 -20.37 -18.32
CA PHE A 246 1.35 -19.37 -19.15
C PHE A 246 -0.15 -19.64 -19.18
N ARG A 247 -0.92 -18.75 -18.54
CA ARG A 247 -2.38 -18.70 -18.52
C ARG A 247 -2.80 -17.24 -18.54
N ILE A 248 -3.43 -16.82 -19.62
CA ILE A 248 -4.00 -15.47 -19.75
C ILE A 248 -5.35 -15.54 -20.44
N GLN A 249 -6.15 -14.51 -20.32
CA GLN A 249 -7.34 -14.35 -21.14
C GLN A 249 -6.90 -14.18 -22.62
N PRO A 250 -7.56 -14.85 -23.57
CA PRO A 250 -7.19 -14.76 -24.99
C PRO A 250 -7.12 -13.32 -25.50
N GLY A 251 -6.03 -12.96 -26.15
CA GLY A 251 -5.82 -11.63 -26.74
C GLY A 251 -5.44 -10.53 -25.74
N THR A 252 -5.23 -10.87 -24.46
CA THR A 252 -4.83 -9.90 -23.44
C THR A 252 -3.31 -9.95 -23.18
N LYS A 253 -2.79 -8.89 -22.57
CA LYS A 253 -1.37 -8.78 -22.23
C LYS A 253 -1.21 -8.13 -20.84
N PRO A 254 -1.42 -8.87 -19.75
CA PRO A 254 -1.36 -8.31 -18.40
C PRO A 254 0.03 -7.78 -18.00
N TRP A 255 1.08 -8.06 -18.75
CA TRP A 255 2.41 -7.48 -18.56
C TRP A 255 2.59 -6.07 -19.14
N GLU A 256 1.62 -5.56 -19.93
CA GLU A 256 1.61 -4.18 -20.44
C GLU A 256 1.00 -3.24 -19.38
N LEU A 257 1.83 -2.73 -18.47
CA LEU A 257 1.39 -1.94 -17.31
C LEU A 257 0.68 -0.63 -17.68
N GLN A 258 0.91 -0.08 -18.88
CA GLN A 258 0.16 1.08 -19.37
C GLN A 258 -1.35 0.82 -19.47
N SER A 259 -1.77 -0.45 -19.53
CA SER A 259 -3.18 -0.84 -19.53
C SER A 259 -3.86 -0.72 -18.17
N ILE A 260 -3.13 -0.45 -17.08
CA ILE A 260 -3.68 -0.32 -15.72
C ILE A 260 -4.78 0.75 -15.66
N VAL A 261 -4.60 1.85 -16.38
CA VAL A 261 -5.54 3.00 -16.39
C VAL A 261 -6.53 2.99 -17.55
N ASP A 262 -6.46 1.98 -18.42
CA ASP A 262 -7.40 1.87 -19.54
C ASP A 262 -8.83 1.62 -19.01
N PRO A 263 -9.83 2.43 -19.42
CA PRO A 263 -11.19 2.31 -18.88
C PRO A 263 -11.92 1.02 -19.31
N LYS A 264 -11.42 0.31 -20.34
CA LYS A 264 -12.04 -0.91 -20.87
C LYS A 264 -11.42 -2.20 -20.32
N ILE A 265 -10.12 -2.17 -20.04
CA ILE A 265 -9.36 -3.37 -19.66
C ILE A 265 -8.52 -3.17 -18.38
N GLY A 266 -8.45 -1.95 -17.86
CA GLY A 266 -7.65 -1.61 -16.69
C GLY A 266 -8.32 -1.97 -15.36
N LEU A 267 -7.69 -1.58 -14.25
CA LEU A 267 -8.05 -2.02 -12.91
C LEU A 267 -9.47 -1.64 -12.46
N THR A 268 -10.02 -0.54 -12.98
CA THR A 268 -11.37 -0.07 -12.61
C THR A 268 -12.49 -0.76 -13.37
N ASN A 269 -12.17 -1.62 -14.35
CA ASN A 269 -13.16 -2.40 -15.09
C ASN A 269 -13.41 -3.76 -14.41
N PRO A 270 -14.68 -4.18 -14.18
CA PRO A 270 -14.99 -5.49 -13.64
C PRO A 270 -14.45 -6.66 -14.46
N ASP A 271 -14.27 -6.48 -15.78
CA ASP A 271 -13.73 -7.48 -16.71
C ASP A 271 -12.25 -7.23 -17.05
N THR A 272 -11.51 -6.65 -16.13
CA THR A 272 -10.10 -6.30 -16.29
C THR A 272 -9.23 -7.50 -16.69
N ILE A 273 -8.23 -7.24 -17.54
CA ILE A 273 -7.20 -8.23 -17.93
C ILE A 273 -6.29 -8.63 -16.77
N PHE A 274 -6.31 -7.86 -15.68
CA PHE A 274 -5.51 -8.08 -14.47
C PHE A 274 -6.16 -9.03 -13.45
N LYS A 275 -7.24 -9.72 -13.81
CA LYS A 275 -8.04 -10.52 -12.88
C LYS A 275 -7.62 -11.99 -12.78
N ASP A 276 -7.23 -12.58 -13.89
CA ASP A 276 -6.84 -14.00 -13.96
C ASP A 276 -5.72 -14.22 -14.96
N TYR A 277 -4.52 -14.45 -14.43
CA TYR A 277 -3.34 -14.76 -15.24
C TYR A 277 -2.28 -15.52 -14.43
N LEU A 278 -1.47 -16.26 -15.16
CA LEU A 278 -0.17 -16.77 -14.78
C LEU A 278 0.78 -16.52 -15.96
N PHE A 279 1.91 -15.88 -15.74
CA PHE A 279 2.95 -15.75 -16.74
C PHE A 279 4.34 -15.59 -16.09
N THR A 280 5.38 -15.80 -16.89
CA THR A 280 6.76 -15.50 -16.50
C THR A 280 7.18 -14.16 -17.11
N ASP A 281 8.23 -13.53 -16.57
CA ASP A 281 8.83 -12.33 -17.17
C ASP A 281 9.52 -12.59 -18.53
N GLY A 282 9.44 -13.83 -19.02
CA GLY A 282 10.01 -14.26 -20.30
C GLY A 282 11.53 -14.38 -20.29
N LYS A 283 12.18 -14.14 -19.16
CA LYS A 283 13.63 -14.19 -19.02
C LYS A 283 14.01 -15.33 -18.07
N PHE A 284 14.81 -16.27 -18.57
CA PHE A 284 15.47 -17.27 -17.76
C PHE A 284 16.92 -16.85 -17.49
N THR A 285 17.28 -16.74 -16.22
CA THR A 285 18.68 -16.71 -15.83
C THR A 285 19.18 -18.17 -15.83
N THR A 286 20.11 -18.48 -16.72
CA THR A 286 20.70 -19.82 -16.80
C THR A 286 22.18 -19.74 -16.48
N TYR A 287 22.67 -20.66 -15.67
CA TYR A 287 24.09 -20.74 -15.33
C TYR A 287 24.47 -22.16 -14.89
N SER A 288 25.76 -22.48 -14.95
CA SER A 288 26.29 -23.75 -14.50
C SER A 288 27.26 -23.54 -13.33
N LYS A 289 27.18 -24.42 -12.34
CA LYS A 289 28.08 -24.45 -11.19
C LYS A 289 28.24 -25.88 -10.68
N ASN A 290 29.50 -26.32 -10.43
CA ASN A 290 29.79 -27.64 -9.92
C ASN A 290 29.19 -28.80 -10.74
N ASN A 291 29.23 -28.71 -12.07
CA ASN A 291 28.62 -29.65 -13.01
C ASN A 291 27.09 -29.76 -12.91
N GLU A 292 26.43 -28.75 -12.38
CA GLU A 292 24.98 -28.63 -12.33
C GLU A 292 24.52 -27.44 -13.15
N SER A 293 23.34 -27.53 -13.77
CA SER A 293 22.66 -26.45 -14.48
C SER A 293 21.53 -25.88 -13.64
N PHE A 294 21.43 -24.56 -13.62
CA PHE A 294 20.39 -23.81 -12.91
C PHE A 294 19.61 -22.98 -13.91
N LEU A 295 18.29 -23.08 -13.85
CA LEU A 295 17.35 -22.27 -14.62
C LEU A 295 16.43 -21.56 -13.67
N GLU A 296 16.41 -20.24 -13.72
CA GLU A 296 15.60 -19.41 -12.82
C GLU A 296 14.77 -18.40 -13.61
N THR A 297 13.51 -18.21 -13.20
CA THR A 297 12.65 -17.17 -13.74
C THR A 297 11.68 -16.66 -12.69
N TYR A 298 11.23 -15.43 -12.85
CA TYR A 298 10.10 -14.91 -12.08
C TYR A 298 8.79 -15.33 -12.72
N LEU A 299 7.79 -15.59 -11.90
CA LEU A 299 6.41 -15.83 -12.30
C LEU A 299 5.46 -14.98 -11.47
N TYR A 300 4.30 -14.69 -12.07
CA TYR A 300 3.24 -13.88 -11.50
C TYR A 300 1.93 -14.65 -11.63
N GLU A 301 1.33 -15.03 -10.50
CA GLU A 301 0.09 -15.81 -10.41
C GLU A 301 -0.95 -15.02 -9.61
N THR A 302 -2.17 -14.88 -10.15
CA THR A 302 -3.27 -14.21 -9.45
C THR A 302 -4.03 -15.09 -8.47
N ASN A 303 -3.95 -16.41 -8.62
CA ASN A 303 -4.70 -17.37 -7.80
C ASN A 303 -3.77 -18.17 -6.87
N SER A 304 -3.85 -17.90 -5.56
CA SER A 304 -3.04 -18.60 -4.55
C SER A 304 -3.17 -20.12 -4.59
N SER A 305 -4.36 -20.65 -4.94
CA SER A 305 -4.60 -22.11 -4.98
C SER A 305 -3.83 -22.83 -6.09
N ASN A 306 -3.26 -22.10 -7.04
CA ASN A 306 -2.43 -22.66 -8.10
C ASN A 306 -0.95 -22.74 -7.72
N LEU A 307 -0.49 -22.00 -6.73
CA LEU A 307 0.92 -21.95 -6.34
C LEU A 307 1.45 -23.35 -5.96
N ASP A 308 0.66 -24.14 -5.25
CA ASP A 308 1.03 -25.48 -4.83
C ASP A 308 1.15 -26.48 -5.99
N LYS A 309 0.57 -26.17 -7.15
CA LYS A 309 0.60 -27.00 -8.36
C LYS A 309 1.82 -26.71 -9.26
N ILE A 310 2.47 -25.57 -9.08
CA ILE A 310 3.55 -25.10 -9.96
C ILE A 310 4.77 -26.02 -9.84
N ILE A 311 5.28 -26.26 -8.65
CA ILE A 311 6.48 -27.11 -8.46
C ILE A 311 6.23 -28.52 -8.96
N PRO A 312 5.16 -29.25 -8.58
CA PRO A 312 4.87 -30.57 -9.12
C PRO A 312 4.69 -30.60 -10.64
N GLY A 313 4.04 -29.56 -11.21
CA GLY A 313 3.86 -29.46 -12.65
C GLY A 313 5.16 -29.30 -13.42
N VAL A 314 6.07 -28.46 -12.94
CA VAL A 314 7.42 -28.31 -13.55
C VAL A 314 8.24 -29.59 -13.40
N GLN A 315 8.18 -30.27 -12.26
CA GLN A 315 8.82 -31.58 -12.06
C GLN A 315 8.33 -32.60 -13.09
N LYS A 316 7.00 -32.67 -13.28
CA LYS A 316 6.40 -33.59 -14.27
C LYS A 316 6.89 -33.28 -15.69
N ILE A 317 6.99 -32.02 -16.10
CA ILE A 317 7.52 -31.64 -17.42
C ILE A 317 8.95 -32.17 -17.60
N ILE A 318 9.79 -32.02 -16.57
CA ILE A 318 11.17 -32.49 -16.60
C ILE A 318 11.25 -34.02 -16.72
N GLU A 319 10.38 -34.73 -16.02
CA GLU A 319 10.25 -36.18 -16.13
C GLU A 319 9.75 -36.64 -17.50
N ASP A 320 8.71 -35.98 -18.02
CA ASP A 320 8.07 -36.31 -19.32
C ASP A 320 9.04 -36.13 -20.52
N ILE A 321 10.04 -35.26 -20.41
CA ILE A 321 11.09 -35.08 -21.43
C ILE A 321 12.31 -35.99 -21.22
N GLY A 322 12.24 -36.93 -20.26
CA GLY A 322 13.31 -37.91 -20.00
C GLY A 322 14.46 -37.41 -19.13
N TYR A 323 14.29 -36.29 -18.41
CA TYR A 323 15.34 -35.72 -17.54
C TYR A 323 15.13 -36.04 -16.04
N LYS A 324 14.32 -37.05 -15.74
CA LYS A 324 14.05 -37.49 -14.36
C LYS A 324 15.36 -37.77 -13.59
N ASP A 325 16.28 -38.49 -14.20
CA ASP A 325 17.57 -38.86 -13.58
C ASP A 325 18.54 -37.66 -13.46
N LYS A 326 18.32 -36.62 -14.25
CA LYS A 326 19.08 -35.38 -14.16
C LYS A 326 18.51 -34.43 -13.09
N LEU A 327 17.24 -34.55 -12.73
CA LEU A 327 16.58 -33.62 -11.81
C LEU A 327 17.16 -33.71 -10.39
N VAL A 328 17.63 -32.59 -9.86
CA VAL A 328 18.05 -32.43 -8.47
C VAL A 328 16.92 -31.83 -7.66
N SER A 329 16.40 -30.67 -8.09
CA SER A 329 15.32 -30.00 -7.37
C SER A 329 14.54 -29.03 -8.26
N VAL A 330 13.28 -28.79 -7.88
CA VAL A 330 12.49 -27.63 -8.27
C VAL A 330 12.00 -26.96 -7.02
N SER A 331 12.24 -25.67 -6.87
CA SER A 331 11.86 -24.92 -5.67
C SER A 331 11.59 -23.45 -5.95
N PHE A 332 10.80 -22.83 -5.10
CA PHE A 332 10.78 -21.36 -5.03
C PHE A 332 11.97 -20.89 -4.18
N ILE A 333 12.81 -20.05 -4.77
CA ILE A 333 13.98 -19.45 -4.12
C ILE A 333 13.74 -18.03 -3.63
N GLN A 334 12.66 -17.42 -4.09
CA GLN A 334 12.14 -16.17 -3.59
C GLN A 334 10.61 -16.23 -3.59
N GLY A 335 10.03 -15.80 -2.50
CA GLY A 335 8.58 -15.80 -2.32
C GLY A 335 8.20 -14.82 -1.23
N ASN A 336 8.33 -13.52 -1.54
CA ASN A 336 7.81 -12.48 -0.65
C ASN A 336 6.28 -12.62 -0.54
N PRO A 337 5.68 -12.29 0.62
CA PRO A 337 4.24 -12.22 0.72
C PRO A 337 3.71 -11.12 -0.21
N THR A 338 2.48 -11.26 -0.68
CA THR A 338 1.78 -10.19 -1.41
C THR A 338 0.94 -9.36 -0.45
N VAL A 339 0.61 -8.13 -0.86
CA VAL A 339 -0.29 -7.25 -0.12
C VAL A 339 -1.71 -7.81 -0.16
N ILE A 340 -2.26 -8.12 1.02
CA ILE A 340 -3.61 -8.66 1.20
C ILE A 340 -4.37 -7.76 2.16
N ASN A 341 -5.30 -6.99 1.64
CA ASN A 341 -6.10 -6.07 2.41
C ASN A 341 -7.18 -6.80 3.22
N ASP A 342 -7.29 -6.47 4.51
CA ASP A 342 -8.41 -6.96 5.34
C ASP A 342 -9.74 -6.49 4.76
N GLU A 343 -10.64 -7.42 4.50
CA GLU A 343 -11.90 -7.16 3.81
C GLU A 343 -12.78 -6.17 4.58
N LYS A 344 -12.95 -6.39 5.87
CA LYS A 344 -13.83 -5.55 6.71
C LYS A 344 -13.29 -4.13 6.86
N LEU A 345 -11.98 -4.01 7.08
CA LEU A 345 -11.33 -2.70 7.16
C LEU A 345 -11.40 -1.96 5.83
N THR A 346 -11.19 -2.65 4.72
CA THR A 346 -11.25 -2.06 3.37
C THR A 346 -12.64 -1.53 3.04
N ILE A 347 -13.69 -2.31 3.31
CA ILE A 347 -15.07 -1.87 3.13
C ILE A 347 -15.36 -0.64 4.00
N SER A 348 -15.01 -0.71 5.29
CA SER A 348 -15.22 0.40 6.22
C SER A 348 -14.46 1.66 5.83
N ALA A 349 -13.19 1.54 5.39
CA ALA A 349 -12.39 2.67 4.94
C ALA A 349 -12.97 3.31 3.66
N THR A 350 -13.41 2.48 2.71
CA THR A 350 -14.06 2.95 1.48
C THR A 350 -15.34 3.73 1.78
N GLU A 351 -16.21 3.19 2.64
CA GLU A 351 -17.45 3.85 3.07
C GLU A 351 -17.17 5.20 3.75
N ILE A 352 -16.18 5.25 4.63
CA ILE A 352 -15.79 6.50 5.31
C ILE A 352 -15.39 7.54 4.28
N LEU A 353 -14.45 7.22 3.39
CA LEU A 353 -13.93 8.16 2.39
C LEU A 353 -15.02 8.63 1.42
N GLN A 354 -15.87 7.71 0.95
CA GLN A 354 -16.98 8.04 0.05
C GLN A 354 -18.06 8.90 0.72
N ASN A 355 -18.35 8.67 1.99
CA ASN A 355 -19.31 9.48 2.75
C ASN A 355 -18.80 10.90 3.01
N LEU A 356 -17.50 11.08 3.19
CA LEU A 356 -16.88 12.39 3.45
C LEU A 356 -16.62 13.21 2.18
N TYR A 357 -16.18 12.55 1.11
CA TYR A 357 -15.65 13.23 -0.08
C TYR A 357 -16.38 12.91 -1.38
N GLY A 358 -17.45 12.10 -1.29
CA GLY A 358 -18.26 11.71 -2.43
C GLY A 358 -17.90 10.32 -3.01
N LYS A 359 -18.88 9.72 -3.70
CA LYS A 359 -18.78 8.33 -4.19
C LYS A 359 -17.62 8.09 -5.16
N ASN A 360 -17.18 9.11 -5.87
CA ASN A 360 -16.12 9.02 -6.87
C ASN A 360 -14.70 9.17 -6.28
N THR A 361 -14.57 9.46 -4.98
CA THR A 361 -13.26 9.65 -4.33
C THR A 361 -12.46 8.34 -4.29
N VAL A 362 -13.16 7.22 -4.10
CA VAL A 362 -12.53 5.89 -4.07
C VAL A 362 -13.03 5.08 -5.26
N ALA A 363 -12.14 4.82 -6.19
CA ALA A 363 -12.38 3.90 -7.29
C ALA A 363 -12.21 2.45 -6.79
N LYS A 364 -13.10 1.58 -7.25
CA LYS A 364 -12.99 0.15 -6.97
C LYS A 364 -11.95 -0.47 -7.89
N ASP A 365 -11.02 -1.20 -7.29
CA ASP A 365 -10.07 -2.04 -8.01
C ASP A 365 -10.64 -3.45 -8.17
N TYR A 366 -10.49 -4.04 -9.35
CA TYR A 366 -10.96 -5.39 -9.68
C TYR A 366 -9.83 -6.35 -10.05
N GLY A 367 -8.60 -5.84 -10.17
CA GLY A 367 -7.46 -6.60 -10.64
C GLY A 367 -6.39 -6.88 -9.58
N GLN A 368 -5.34 -7.54 -10.00
CA GLN A 368 -4.09 -7.71 -9.27
C GLN A 368 -2.96 -7.30 -10.20
N VAL A 369 -2.14 -6.33 -9.79
CA VAL A 369 -1.09 -5.80 -10.67
C VAL A 369 0.12 -6.74 -10.66
N PRO A 370 0.67 -7.16 -11.82
CA PRO A 370 1.93 -7.88 -11.87
C PRO A 370 3.11 -6.93 -11.70
N PHE A 371 4.29 -7.46 -11.37
CA PHE A 371 5.56 -6.74 -11.17
C PHE A 371 5.60 -5.80 -9.96
N PHE A 372 4.47 -5.50 -9.36
CA PHE A 372 4.37 -4.74 -8.13
C PHE A 372 4.29 -5.68 -6.94
N ASN A 373 4.90 -5.29 -5.85
CA ASN A 373 4.71 -5.85 -4.52
C ASN A 373 5.25 -4.84 -3.51
N ASP A 374 4.92 -5.02 -2.23
CA ASP A 374 5.36 -4.13 -1.16
C ASP A 374 5.58 -4.94 0.12
N ASP A 375 6.65 -4.65 0.85
CA ASP A 375 6.98 -5.33 2.09
C ASP A 375 6.04 -4.94 3.25
N PHE A 376 5.11 -3.97 3.05
CA PHE A 376 3.94 -3.74 3.89
C PHE A 376 3.16 -5.04 4.16
N SER A 377 3.20 -5.96 3.22
CA SER A 377 2.65 -7.30 3.31
C SER A 377 3.12 -8.10 4.54
N TYR A 378 4.35 -7.86 5.03
CA TYR A 378 4.82 -8.49 6.27
C TYR A 378 4.06 -7.97 7.50
N PHE A 379 3.74 -6.68 7.54
CA PHE A 379 2.90 -6.14 8.61
C PHE A 379 1.49 -6.75 8.56
N GLN A 380 0.90 -6.88 7.36
CA GLN A 380 -0.45 -7.44 7.19
C GLN A 380 -0.54 -8.91 7.61
N GLN A 381 0.57 -9.66 7.63
CA GLN A 381 0.59 -11.01 8.21
C GLN A 381 0.40 -11.02 9.74
N LYS A 382 0.53 -9.88 10.40
CA LYS A 382 0.48 -9.74 11.88
C LYS A 382 -0.61 -8.81 12.35
N ILE A 383 -1.03 -7.85 11.55
CA ILE A 383 -1.94 -6.77 11.89
C ILE A 383 -2.96 -6.65 10.75
N PRO A 384 -4.28 -6.61 11.02
CA PRO A 384 -5.25 -6.28 9.99
C PRO A 384 -4.92 -4.94 9.35
N GLY A 385 -4.79 -4.90 8.03
CA GLY A 385 -4.28 -3.71 7.34
C GLY A 385 -4.95 -3.41 6.02
N VAL A 386 -4.89 -2.15 5.61
CA VAL A 386 -5.35 -1.68 4.29
C VAL A 386 -4.27 -0.86 3.62
N TYR A 387 -3.94 -1.26 2.42
CA TYR A 387 -3.02 -0.57 1.53
C TYR A 387 -3.80 0.05 0.38
N PHE A 388 -3.53 1.31 0.07
CA PHE A 388 -4.25 2.08 -0.94
C PHE A 388 -3.33 2.45 -2.10
N PHE A 389 -3.88 2.52 -3.30
CA PHE A 389 -3.28 3.31 -4.35
C PHE A 389 -3.74 4.77 -4.25
N LEU A 390 -2.80 5.69 -4.37
CA LEU A 390 -3.03 7.13 -4.44
C LEU A 390 -2.67 7.63 -5.84
N GLY A 391 -3.56 8.37 -6.47
CA GLY A 391 -3.33 8.93 -7.79
C GLY A 391 -2.24 9.99 -7.79
N GLY A 392 -1.23 9.76 -8.63
CA GLY A 392 -0.09 10.64 -8.83
C GLY A 392 -0.01 11.26 -10.22
N SER A 393 -0.78 10.75 -11.20
CA SER A 393 -0.71 11.22 -12.58
C SER A 393 -1.65 12.38 -12.87
N ASN A 394 -1.18 13.29 -13.71
CA ASN A 394 -1.99 14.35 -14.31
C ASN A 394 -1.79 14.30 -15.84
N PHE A 395 -2.64 13.54 -16.51
CA PHE A 395 -2.50 13.28 -17.94
C PHE A 395 -2.64 14.55 -18.80
N GLU A 396 -3.41 15.57 -18.34
CA GLU A 396 -3.56 16.85 -19.03
C GLU A 396 -2.24 17.65 -19.01
N LYS A 397 -1.44 17.50 -17.95
CA LYS A 397 -0.11 18.12 -17.83
C LYS A 397 1.03 17.24 -18.35
N GLY A 398 0.73 16.02 -18.82
CA GLY A 398 1.74 15.04 -19.24
C GLY A 398 2.53 14.43 -18.09
N VAL A 399 2.06 14.57 -16.83
CA VAL A 399 2.69 13.99 -15.64
C VAL A 399 2.21 12.55 -15.46
N ILE A 400 3.13 11.59 -15.44
CA ILE A 400 2.82 10.15 -15.34
C ILE A 400 3.62 9.54 -14.19
N ALA A 401 2.92 9.08 -13.15
CA ALA A 401 3.49 8.48 -11.97
C ALA A 401 3.63 6.94 -12.12
N MET A 402 4.23 6.48 -13.23
CA MET A 402 4.54 5.07 -13.42
C MET A 402 5.84 4.73 -12.68
N ASN A 403 5.70 3.98 -11.61
CA ASN A 403 6.80 3.62 -10.72
C ASN A 403 7.91 2.86 -11.44
N HIS A 404 9.16 3.05 -11.04
CA HIS A 404 10.37 2.41 -11.59
C HIS A 404 10.55 2.61 -13.11
N SER A 405 9.97 3.65 -13.68
CA SER A 405 10.07 3.94 -15.11
C SER A 405 10.87 5.21 -15.38
N PRO A 406 11.47 5.34 -16.58
CA PRO A 406 12.03 6.60 -17.04
C PRO A 406 10.98 7.72 -17.00
N ASN A 407 11.42 8.94 -16.67
CA ASN A 407 10.57 10.13 -16.57
C ASN A 407 9.42 10.01 -15.54
N PHE A 408 9.62 9.24 -14.47
CA PHE A 408 8.69 9.19 -13.36
C PHE A 408 8.47 10.60 -12.78
N GLN A 409 7.21 11.03 -12.75
CA GLN A 409 6.80 12.31 -12.17
C GLN A 409 5.50 12.16 -11.42
N VAL A 410 5.32 12.95 -10.37
CA VAL A 410 4.08 12.95 -9.57
C VAL A 410 3.51 14.36 -9.49
N ASP A 411 2.21 14.52 -9.79
CA ASP A 411 1.50 15.77 -9.49
C ASP A 411 1.38 15.93 -7.97
N GLU A 412 1.97 16.98 -7.42
CA GLU A 412 2.07 17.25 -5.99
C GLU A 412 0.70 17.43 -5.30
N GLU A 413 -0.39 17.64 -6.05
CA GLU A 413 -1.76 17.62 -5.50
C GLU A 413 -2.13 16.24 -4.91
N SER A 414 -1.38 15.18 -5.23
CA SER A 414 -1.47 13.88 -4.55
C SER A 414 -1.23 13.99 -3.05
N ILE A 415 -0.30 14.86 -2.62
CA ILE A 415 0.00 15.12 -1.20
C ILE A 415 -1.23 15.70 -0.52
N ARG A 416 -1.89 16.70 -1.12
CA ARG A 416 -3.12 17.30 -0.58
C ARG A 416 -4.23 16.26 -0.44
N THR A 417 -4.43 15.46 -1.49
CA THR A 417 -5.43 14.39 -1.51
C THR A 417 -5.15 13.35 -0.43
N GLY A 418 -3.90 12.89 -0.32
CA GLY A 418 -3.48 11.91 0.67
C GLY A 418 -3.67 12.42 2.11
N VAL A 419 -3.12 13.59 2.43
CA VAL A 419 -3.21 14.18 3.78
C VAL A 419 -4.65 14.37 4.21
N LYS A 420 -5.47 15.04 3.38
CA LYS A 420 -6.87 15.30 3.68
C LYS A 420 -7.66 14.02 3.91
N SER A 421 -7.57 13.08 2.98
CA SER A 421 -8.38 11.88 2.97
C SER A 421 -8.01 10.94 4.11
N PHE A 422 -6.72 10.69 4.30
CA PHE A 422 -6.26 9.73 5.30
C PHE A 422 -6.24 10.29 6.73
N SER A 423 -6.03 11.60 6.92
CA SER A 423 -6.28 12.22 8.24
C SER A 423 -7.73 12.02 8.67
N SER A 424 -8.67 12.26 7.78
CA SER A 424 -10.09 12.04 8.07
C SER A 424 -10.43 10.58 8.29
N LEU A 425 -9.85 9.65 7.51
CA LEU A 425 -10.01 8.22 7.71
C LEU A 425 -9.56 7.81 9.12
N LEU A 426 -8.35 8.21 9.53
CA LEU A 426 -7.80 7.85 10.84
C LEU A 426 -8.63 8.42 11.99
N ILE A 427 -9.12 9.66 11.88
CA ILE A 427 -10.03 10.26 12.87
C ILE A 427 -11.30 9.41 13.02
N GLU A 428 -11.93 9.03 11.91
CA GLU A 428 -13.14 8.20 11.93
C GLU A 428 -12.86 6.81 12.50
N ARG A 429 -11.74 6.17 12.13
CA ARG A 429 -11.37 4.85 12.64
C ARG A 429 -11.09 4.86 14.15
N LEU A 430 -10.40 5.90 14.65
CA LEU A 430 -10.15 6.08 16.08
C LEU A 430 -11.44 6.31 16.87
N ASN A 431 -12.43 6.99 16.29
CA ASN A 431 -13.66 7.37 16.99
C ASN A 431 -14.77 6.32 16.89
N ARG A 432 -14.70 5.38 15.94
CA ARG A 432 -15.62 4.24 15.85
C ARG A 432 -15.17 3.12 16.80
N ASN A 433 -16.13 2.58 17.53
CA ASN A 433 -15.92 1.41 18.40
C ASN A 433 -15.66 0.15 17.59
#